data_01cd7655848ee8caed47b00f8577194e
#
_entry.id   01cd7655848ee8caed47b00f8577194e
#
_cell.length_a   1.000
_cell.length_b   1.000
_cell.length_c   1.000
_cell.angle_alpha   90.00
_cell.angle_beta   90.00
_cell.angle_gamma   90.00
#
_symmetry.space_group_name_H-M   'P 1'
#
loop_
_entity.id
_entity.type
_entity.pdbx_description
1 polymer ?
#
loop_
_entity_poly.entity_id
_entity_poly.type
_entity_poly.pdbx_seq_one_letter_code
_entity_poly.pdbx_strand_id
1 'polypeptide(L)'
;MATYQLNINGQRKEVNVDPSTPLLWVLREDLKMTGTKFGCGISACGACTIHVAGVATRSCIVPISHVGDRPIVTIEGIGQDAVGRAVQNHWVETDVVQCGYCQSGQIMAAVALLKNTTKPTDQNIDESMGGNICRCATYPRIREAIKNAAAELAKGGA
;
A
#
# COMPACT_ATOMS: atom_id res chain seq x y z
N MET A 1 -4.84 -10.42 -25.88
CA MET A 1 -5.68 -9.99 -24.74
C MET A 1 -6.34 -11.20 -24.12
N ALA A 2 -6.50 -11.23 -22.81
CA ALA A 2 -7.19 -12.28 -22.07
C ALA A 2 -8.06 -11.64 -20.97
N THR A 3 -9.17 -12.32 -20.65
CA THR A 3 -10.08 -11.86 -19.61
C THR A 3 -9.60 -12.36 -18.24
N TYR A 4 -9.48 -11.46 -17.29
CA TYR A 4 -9.10 -11.75 -15.91
C TYR A 4 -10.20 -11.33 -14.94
N GLN A 5 -10.47 -12.20 -13.98
CA GLN A 5 -11.32 -11.89 -12.82
C GLN A 5 -10.41 -11.57 -11.63
N LEU A 6 -10.48 -10.35 -11.12
CA LEU A 6 -9.67 -9.91 -9.98
C LEU A 6 -10.56 -9.69 -8.76
N ASN A 7 -10.07 -10.07 -7.58
CA ASN A 7 -10.70 -9.73 -6.31
C ASN A 7 -9.98 -8.50 -5.74
N ILE A 8 -10.58 -7.32 -5.88
CA ILE A 8 -9.98 -6.04 -5.44
C ILE A 8 -10.87 -5.39 -4.38
N ASN A 9 -10.31 -5.17 -3.20
CA ASN A 9 -11.02 -4.58 -2.05
C ASN A 9 -12.33 -5.32 -1.72
N GLY A 10 -12.32 -6.65 -1.85
CA GLY A 10 -13.48 -7.52 -1.61
C GLY A 10 -14.51 -7.54 -2.74
N GLN A 11 -14.25 -6.88 -3.87
CA GLN A 11 -15.13 -6.87 -5.04
C GLN A 11 -14.50 -7.58 -6.21
N ARG A 12 -15.29 -8.38 -6.94
CA ARG A 12 -14.87 -8.96 -8.21
C ARG A 12 -14.92 -7.91 -9.32
N LYS A 13 -13.81 -7.78 -10.05
CA LYS A 13 -13.65 -6.88 -11.20
C LYS A 13 -13.17 -7.70 -12.40
N GLU A 14 -13.77 -7.48 -13.55
CA GLU A 14 -13.37 -8.10 -14.82
C GLU A 14 -12.60 -7.10 -15.67
N VAL A 15 -11.51 -7.55 -16.26
CA VAL A 15 -10.71 -6.76 -17.21
C VAL A 15 -10.25 -7.63 -18.38
N ASN A 16 -10.09 -7.03 -19.56
CA ASN A 16 -9.61 -7.72 -20.76
C ASN A 16 -8.35 -7.01 -21.26
N VAL A 17 -7.20 -7.57 -20.91
CA VAL A 17 -5.88 -6.94 -21.16
C VAL A 17 -4.85 -7.98 -21.61
N ASP A 18 -3.68 -7.51 -22.02
CA ASP A 18 -2.55 -8.39 -22.31
C ASP A 18 -2.04 -9.07 -21.03
N PRO A 19 -1.71 -10.37 -21.01
CA PRO A 19 -1.21 -11.09 -19.85
C PRO A 19 0.03 -10.47 -19.20
N SER A 20 0.85 -9.78 -19.96
CA SER A 20 2.07 -9.10 -19.49
C SER A 20 1.83 -7.72 -18.91
N THR A 21 0.59 -7.19 -18.99
CA THR A 21 0.27 -5.86 -18.47
C THR A 21 0.55 -5.80 -16.96
N PRO A 22 1.39 -4.86 -16.48
CA PRO A 22 1.63 -4.67 -15.06
C PRO A 22 0.33 -4.32 -14.31
N LEU A 23 0.12 -4.92 -13.16
CA LEU A 23 -1.07 -4.73 -12.34
C LEU A 23 -1.32 -3.24 -12.01
N LEU A 24 -0.27 -2.44 -11.89
CA LEU A 24 -0.38 -1.00 -11.70
C LEU A 24 -1.25 -0.33 -12.79
N TRP A 25 -1.01 -0.68 -14.05
CA TRP A 25 -1.74 -0.07 -15.17
C TRP A 25 -3.16 -0.59 -15.25
N VAL A 26 -3.38 -1.87 -14.96
CA VAL A 26 -4.73 -2.43 -14.84
C VAL A 26 -5.55 -1.66 -13.79
N LEU A 27 -4.98 -1.41 -12.61
CA LEU A 27 -5.64 -0.62 -11.57
C LEU A 27 -5.96 0.80 -12.06
N ARG A 28 -4.96 1.48 -12.65
CA ARG A 28 -5.08 2.91 -12.96
C ARG A 28 -5.87 3.19 -14.23
N GLU A 29 -5.60 2.41 -15.30
CA GLU A 29 -6.13 2.72 -16.64
C GLU A 29 -7.43 1.96 -16.93
N ASP A 30 -7.50 0.67 -16.61
CA ASP A 30 -8.72 -0.11 -16.88
C ASP A 30 -9.77 0.11 -15.79
N LEU A 31 -9.38 0.04 -14.52
CA LEU A 31 -10.29 0.14 -13.38
C LEU A 31 -10.43 1.57 -12.82
N LYS A 32 -9.69 2.55 -13.34
CA LYS A 32 -9.71 3.96 -12.91
C LYS A 32 -9.42 4.18 -11.41
N MET A 33 -8.73 3.23 -10.79
CA MET A 33 -8.30 3.30 -9.38
C MET A 33 -6.94 3.99 -9.30
N THR A 34 -6.96 5.31 -9.20
CA THR A 34 -5.78 6.17 -9.34
C THR A 34 -5.04 6.45 -8.04
N GLY A 35 -5.50 5.92 -6.91
CA GLY A 35 -4.85 6.05 -5.60
C GLY A 35 -3.45 5.43 -5.57
N THR A 36 -3.27 4.27 -6.20
CA THR A 36 -1.96 3.65 -6.42
C THR A 36 -1.17 4.45 -7.47
N LYS A 37 0.07 4.84 -7.16
CA LYS A 37 0.85 5.78 -7.99
C LYS A 37 1.98 5.10 -8.77
N PHE A 38 2.24 5.59 -9.99
CA PHE A 38 3.45 5.26 -10.75
C PHE A 38 4.61 6.17 -10.32
N GLY A 39 5.81 5.61 -10.19
CA GLY A 39 7.03 6.38 -9.96
C GLY A 39 8.17 5.86 -10.83
N CYS A 40 8.92 4.85 -10.36
CA CYS A 40 10.11 4.35 -11.06
C CYS A 40 9.84 3.27 -12.14
N GLY A 41 8.76 2.49 -12.02
CA GLY A 41 8.47 1.36 -12.91
C GLY A 41 9.35 0.11 -12.72
N ILE A 42 10.29 0.15 -11.77
CA ILE A 42 11.32 -0.90 -11.55
C ILE A 42 11.36 -1.40 -10.09
N SER A 43 10.27 -1.27 -9.36
CA SER A 43 10.15 -1.72 -7.95
C SER A 43 11.01 -0.96 -6.91
N ALA A 44 11.67 0.14 -7.26
CA ALA A 44 12.64 0.83 -6.40
C ALA A 44 12.02 1.90 -5.47
N CYS A 45 10.94 2.59 -5.89
CA CYS A 45 10.47 3.79 -5.18
C CYS A 45 9.31 3.56 -4.20
N GLY A 46 8.57 2.46 -4.30
CA GLY A 46 7.46 2.13 -3.43
C GLY A 46 6.14 2.83 -3.66
N ALA A 47 6.04 3.81 -4.57
CA ALA A 47 4.80 4.55 -4.83
C ALA A 47 3.62 3.65 -5.27
N CYS A 48 3.92 2.53 -5.91
CA CYS A 48 2.95 1.57 -6.44
C CYS A 48 2.62 0.41 -5.47
N THR A 49 2.96 0.52 -4.19
CA THR A 49 2.72 -0.54 -3.21
C THR A 49 1.23 -0.77 -3.01
N ILE A 50 0.82 -2.03 -3.13
CA ILE A 50 -0.49 -2.57 -2.80
C ILE A 50 -0.30 -3.83 -1.96
N HIS A 51 -1.36 -4.45 -1.44
CA HIS A 51 -1.28 -5.78 -0.86
C HIS A 51 -1.85 -6.82 -1.84
N VAL A 52 -1.12 -7.91 -2.05
CA VAL A 52 -1.59 -9.11 -2.75
C VAL A 52 -1.51 -10.26 -1.76
N ALA A 53 -2.65 -10.87 -1.44
CA ALA A 53 -2.78 -11.87 -0.39
C ALA A 53 -2.17 -11.42 0.96
N GLY A 54 -2.35 -10.14 1.32
CA GLY A 54 -1.81 -9.55 2.56
C GLY A 54 -0.34 -9.13 2.50
N VAL A 55 0.37 -9.42 1.42
CA VAL A 55 1.81 -9.10 1.27
C VAL A 55 1.98 -7.78 0.52
N ALA A 56 2.78 -6.86 1.07
CA ALA A 56 3.14 -5.61 0.39
C ALA A 56 3.89 -5.91 -0.91
N THR A 57 3.32 -5.48 -2.03
CA THR A 57 3.75 -5.85 -3.37
C THR A 57 3.87 -4.61 -4.25
N ARG A 58 4.93 -4.55 -5.06
CA ARG A 58 5.17 -3.47 -6.04
C ARG A 58 4.41 -3.78 -7.34
N SER A 59 3.26 -3.17 -7.54
CA SER A 59 2.36 -3.47 -8.66
C SER A 59 2.93 -3.12 -10.05
N CYS A 60 3.95 -2.26 -10.12
CA CYS A 60 4.55 -1.83 -11.40
C CYS A 60 5.34 -2.93 -12.14
N ILE A 61 5.72 -4.01 -11.43
CA ILE A 61 6.51 -5.10 -12.02
C ILE A 61 5.78 -6.45 -11.98
N VAL A 62 4.55 -6.51 -11.46
CA VAL A 62 3.76 -7.75 -11.39
C VAL A 62 2.83 -7.82 -12.59
N PRO A 63 3.05 -8.75 -13.55
CA PRO A 63 2.12 -9.00 -14.63
C PRO A 63 0.77 -9.49 -14.09
N ILE A 64 -0.33 -9.10 -14.76
CA ILE A 64 -1.67 -9.50 -14.32
C ILE A 64 -1.83 -11.05 -14.34
N SER A 65 -1.19 -11.72 -15.28
CA SER A 65 -1.19 -13.19 -15.38
C SER A 65 -0.63 -13.91 -14.13
N HIS A 66 0.18 -13.21 -13.31
CA HIS A 66 0.75 -13.78 -12.10
C HIS A 66 -0.10 -13.49 -10.84
N VAL A 67 -1.19 -12.76 -10.97
CA VAL A 67 -2.04 -12.41 -9.80
C VAL A 67 -2.95 -13.58 -9.40
N GLY A 68 -3.60 -14.23 -10.38
CA GLY A 68 -4.57 -15.30 -10.13
C GLY A 68 -5.74 -14.80 -9.26
N ASP A 69 -6.29 -15.70 -8.45
CA ASP A 69 -7.43 -15.41 -7.56
C ASP A 69 -7.05 -14.74 -6.24
N ARG A 70 -5.79 -14.34 -6.07
CA ARG A 70 -5.30 -13.73 -4.82
C ARG A 70 -5.99 -12.40 -4.56
N PRO A 71 -6.48 -12.17 -3.32
CA PRO A 71 -7.12 -10.89 -2.99
C PRO A 71 -6.12 -9.75 -3.06
N ILE A 72 -6.56 -8.66 -3.68
CA ILE A 72 -5.82 -7.41 -3.81
C ILE A 72 -6.47 -6.38 -2.90
N VAL A 73 -5.66 -5.69 -2.09
CA VAL A 73 -6.09 -4.51 -1.34
C VAL A 73 -5.25 -3.32 -1.79
N THR A 74 -5.93 -2.24 -2.17
CA THR A 74 -5.33 -0.97 -2.57
C THR A 74 -5.59 0.10 -1.52
N ILE A 75 -5.02 1.28 -1.72
CA ILE A 75 -5.23 2.42 -0.79
C ILE A 75 -6.71 2.81 -0.66
N GLU A 76 -7.50 2.60 -1.70
CA GLU A 76 -8.94 2.88 -1.68
C GLU A 76 -9.72 1.96 -0.73
N GLY A 77 -9.21 0.76 -0.45
CA GLY A 77 -9.86 -0.22 0.43
C GLY A 77 -9.21 -0.41 1.78
N ILE A 78 -7.99 0.12 2.01
CA ILE A 78 -7.21 -0.18 3.21
C ILE A 78 -7.88 0.31 4.50
N GLY A 79 -8.70 1.35 4.44
CA GLY A 79 -9.43 1.89 5.57
C GLY A 79 -10.57 0.98 6.09
N GLN A 80 -10.91 -0.10 5.39
CA GLN A 80 -11.85 -1.11 5.90
C GLN A 80 -11.22 -1.99 6.99
N ASP A 81 -9.92 -2.07 7.00
CA ASP A 81 -9.12 -2.80 7.99
C ASP A 81 -8.80 -1.92 9.20
N ALA A 82 -8.85 -2.47 10.42
CA ALA A 82 -8.58 -1.71 11.65
C ALA A 82 -7.17 -1.12 11.69
N VAL A 83 -6.16 -1.89 11.24
CA VAL A 83 -4.78 -1.40 11.18
C VAL A 83 -4.66 -0.29 10.13
N GLY A 84 -5.33 -0.47 8.98
CA GLY A 84 -5.38 0.55 7.93
C GLY A 84 -5.99 1.86 8.41
N ARG A 85 -7.10 1.80 9.15
CA ARG A 85 -7.73 3.00 9.76
C ARG A 85 -6.81 3.70 10.75
N ALA A 86 -6.21 2.95 11.68
CA ALA A 86 -5.29 3.50 12.66
C ALA A 86 -4.12 4.22 11.98
N VAL A 87 -3.50 3.61 10.98
CA VAL A 87 -2.42 4.23 10.20
C VAL A 87 -2.91 5.50 9.51
N GLN A 88 -4.05 5.48 8.81
CA GLN A 88 -4.58 6.65 8.12
C GLN A 88 -4.93 7.79 9.09
N ASN A 89 -5.52 7.50 10.25
CA ASN A 89 -5.83 8.51 11.27
C ASN A 89 -4.56 9.20 11.77
N HIS A 90 -3.55 8.42 12.17
CA HIS A 90 -2.29 8.99 12.65
C HIS A 90 -1.48 9.68 11.54
N TRP A 91 -1.69 9.32 10.26
CA TRP A 91 -1.13 10.09 9.14
C TRP A 91 -1.68 11.52 9.08
N VAL A 92 -2.97 11.67 9.35
CA VAL A 92 -3.64 12.99 9.41
C VAL A 92 -3.23 13.74 10.67
N GLU A 93 -3.30 13.10 11.84
CA GLU A 93 -2.99 13.73 13.13
C GLU A 93 -1.53 14.22 13.23
N THR A 94 -0.59 13.49 12.62
CA THR A 94 0.83 13.85 12.59
C THR A 94 1.18 14.82 11.44
N ASP A 95 0.19 15.20 10.61
CA ASP A 95 0.37 16.07 9.44
C ASP A 95 1.53 15.59 8.53
N VAL A 96 1.51 14.30 8.18
CA VAL A 96 2.60 13.65 7.42
C VAL A 96 2.72 14.21 6.01
N VAL A 97 1.59 14.54 5.38
CA VAL A 97 1.51 14.80 3.94
C VAL A 97 2.08 16.17 3.57
N GLN A 98 2.90 16.21 2.49
CA GLN A 98 3.24 17.44 1.78
C GLN A 98 2.66 17.38 0.36
N CYS A 99 3.41 16.92 -0.65
CA CYS A 99 2.85 16.81 -2.02
C CYS A 99 1.81 15.70 -2.16
N GLY A 100 1.82 14.70 -1.29
CA GLY A 100 0.85 13.60 -1.28
C GLY A 100 1.18 12.43 -2.20
N TYR A 101 2.11 12.57 -3.14
CA TYR A 101 2.29 11.60 -4.22
C TYR A 101 2.73 10.20 -3.74
N CYS A 102 3.66 10.11 -2.80
CA CYS A 102 4.15 8.83 -2.27
C CYS A 102 3.28 8.23 -1.16
N GLN A 103 2.30 8.97 -0.64
CA GLN A 103 1.65 8.63 0.63
C GLN A 103 0.81 7.36 0.56
N SER A 104 0.16 7.07 -0.57
CA SER A 104 -0.55 5.80 -0.72
C SER A 104 0.39 4.60 -0.57
N GLY A 105 1.53 4.62 -1.22
CA GLY A 105 2.55 3.57 -1.08
C GLY A 105 3.15 3.49 0.32
N GLN A 106 3.38 4.64 0.98
CA GLN A 106 3.88 4.71 2.36
C GLN A 106 2.88 4.08 3.34
N ILE A 107 1.59 4.42 3.25
CA ILE A 107 0.53 3.86 4.09
C ILE A 107 0.42 2.35 3.89
N MET A 108 0.40 1.87 2.63
CA MET A 108 0.32 0.44 2.35
C MET A 108 1.51 -0.33 2.95
N ALA A 109 2.73 0.21 2.86
CA ALA A 109 3.91 -0.39 3.47
C ALA A 109 3.83 -0.38 5.02
N ALA A 110 3.40 0.73 5.62
CA ALA A 110 3.22 0.86 7.06
C ALA A 110 2.19 -0.13 7.62
N VAL A 111 1.06 -0.31 6.93
CA VAL A 111 0.04 -1.29 7.32
C VAL A 111 0.59 -2.71 7.28
N ALA A 112 1.35 -3.07 6.24
CA ALA A 112 1.99 -4.39 6.16
C ALA A 112 2.98 -4.61 7.30
N LEU A 113 3.77 -3.60 7.68
CA LEU A 113 4.65 -3.66 8.84
C LEU A 113 3.85 -3.93 10.13
N LEU A 114 2.82 -3.13 10.41
CA LEU A 114 2.07 -3.22 11.67
C LEU A 114 1.23 -4.51 11.80
N LYS A 115 0.85 -5.12 10.68
CA LYS A 115 0.20 -6.46 10.69
C LYS A 115 1.17 -7.57 11.10
N ASN A 116 2.46 -7.41 10.84
CA ASN A 116 3.49 -8.40 11.17
C ASN A 116 4.24 -8.07 12.47
N THR A 117 4.29 -6.79 12.86
CA THR A 117 5.06 -6.33 14.02
C THR A 117 4.24 -5.31 14.81
N THR A 118 3.61 -5.76 15.89
CA THR A 118 2.70 -4.93 16.71
C THR A 118 3.41 -3.84 17.51
N LYS A 119 4.72 -4.00 17.77
CA LYS A 119 5.56 -3.03 18.50
C LYS A 119 6.86 -2.80 17.72
N PRO A 120 6.81 -2.08 16.58
CA PRO A 120 8.00 -1.90 15.76
C PRO A 120 9.03 -1.00 16.45
N THR A 121 10.29 -1.41 16.40
CA THR A 121 11.43 -0.55 16.73
C THR A 121 11.74 0.40 15.58
N ASP A 122 12.57 1.42 15.82
CA ASP A 122 13.03 2.31 14.75
C ASP A 122 13.72 1.54 13.63
N GLN A 123 14.51 0.53 13.97
CA GLN A 123 15.14 -0.36 12.99
C GLN A 123 14.10 -1.11 12.14
N ASN A 124 13.07 -1.68 12.76
CA ASN A 124 12.00 -2.36 12.00
C ASN A 124 11.30 -1.42 11.02
N ILE A 125 11.06 -0.17 11.44
CA ILE A 125 10.47 0.85 10.58
C ILE A 125 11.41 1.20 9.43
N ASP A 126 12.69 1.45 9.69
CA ASP A 126 13.68 1.81 8.67
C ASP A 126 13.84 0.69 7.63
N GLU A 127 13.93 -0.57 8.05
CA GLU A 127 14.02 -1.72 7.16
C GLU A 127 12.78 -1.88 6.29
N SER A 128 11.59 -1.76 6.88
CA SER A 128 10.32 -1.96 6.16
C SER A 128 9.98 -0.80 5.23
N MET A 129 10.32 0.43 5.64
CA MET A 129 9.97 1.65 4.89
C MET A 129 11.08 2.11 3.94
N GLY A 130 12.29 1.56 4.03
CA GLY A 130 13.47 1.97 3.27
C GLY A 130 13.30 1.93 1.74
N GLY A 131 12.41 1.05 1.25
CA GLY A 131 12.03 0.98 -0.17
C GLY A 131 10.91 1.94 -0.59
N ASN A 132 10.47 2.86 0.28
CA ASN A 132 9.42 3.83 -0.01
C ASN A 132 10.00 5.25 0.02
N ILE A 133 10.22 5.83 -1.16
CA ILE A 133 10.90 7.12 -1.32
C ILE A 133 9.90 8.28 -1.19
N CYS A 134 10.26 9.28 -0.39
CA CYS A 134 9.54 10.54 -0.28
C CYS A 134 10.45 11.73 -0.65
N ARG A 135 10.17 12.41 -1.76
CA ARG A 135 10.98 13.56 -2.20
C ARG A 135 10.83 14.79 -1.28
N CYS A 136 9.71 14.89 -0.57
CA CYS A 136 9.45 15.93 0.43
C CYS A 136 10.14 15.66 1.77
N ALA A 137 10.81 14.51 1.93
CA ALA A 137 11.55 14.11 3.12
C ALA A 137 10.69 14.05 4.40
N THR A 138 9.43 13.61 4.30
CA THR A 138 8.52 13.52 5.46
C THR A 138 8.80 12.30 6.37
N TYR A 139 9.94 11.66 6.23
CA TYR A 139 10.30 10.43 6.96
C TYR A 139 10.18 10.51 8.49
N PRO A 140 10.57 11.63 9.18
CA PRO A 140 10.38 11.72 10.62
C PRO A 140 8.90 11.64 11.03
N ARG A 141 8.00 12.31 10.28
CA ARG A 141 6.56 12.29 10.52
C ARG A 141 5.95 10.92 10.21
N ILE A 142 6.41 10.27 9.13
CA ILE A 142 6.01 8.88 8.79
C ILE A 142 6.33 7.94 9.95
N ARG A 143 7.56 8.01 10.48
CA ARG A 143 7.99 7.18 11.62
C ARG A 143 7.14 7.44 12.86
N GLU A 144 6.88 8.70 13.18
CA GLU A 144 6.04 9.10 14.30
C GLU A 144 4.61 8.56 14.14
N ALA A 145 3.99 8.74 12.97
CA ALA A 145 2.66 8.24 12.69
C ALA A 145 2.56 6.71 12.82
N ILE A 146 3.57 5.96 12.37
CA ILE A 146 3.63 4.49 12.53
C ILE A 146 3.67 4.11 14.01
N LYS A 147 4.51 4.78 14.83
CA LYS A 147 4.62 4.52 16.26
C LYS A 147 3.30 4.82 17.00
N ASN A 148 2.65 5.93 16.66
CA ASN A 148 1.39 6.33 17.25
C ASN A 148 0.27 5.33 16.89
N ALA A 149 0.19 4.89 15.64
CA ALA A 149 -0.74 3.85 15.20
C ALA A 149 -0.49 2.52 15.94
N ALA A 150 0.77 2.12 16.09
CA ALA A 150 1.13 0.92 16.85
C ALA A 150 0.70 1.01 18.31
N ALA A 151 0.87 2.19 18.94
CA ALA A 151 0.48 2.42 20.33
C ALA A 151 -1.05 2.40 20.52
N GLU A 152 -1.82 2.92 19.57
CA GLU A 152 -3.28 2.84 19.56
C GLU A 152 -3.76 1.40 19.45
N LEU A 153 -3.22 0.66 18.47
CA LEU A 153 -3.60 -0.74 18.22
C LEU A 153 -3.29 -1.64 19.44
N ALA A 154 -2.21 -1.38 20.16
CA ALA A 154 -1.85 -2.10 21.37
C ALA A 154 -2.85 -1.87 22.51
N LYS A 155 -3.52 -0.70 22.58
CA LYS A 155 -4.54 -0.38 23.59
C LYS A 155 -5.91 -0.96 23.25
N GLY A 156 -6.23 -1.07 21.96
CA GLY A 156 -7.53 -1.60 21.49
C GLY A 156 -7.63 -3.12 21.47
N GLY A 157 -6.54 -3.84 21.71
CA GLY A 157 -6.47 -5.31 21.76
C GLY A 157 -6.48 -5.91 23.17
N ALA A 158 -6.86 -5.12 24.20
CA ALA A 158 -6.99 -5.57 25.59
C ALA A 158 -8.46 -5.82 25.96
#